data_30e8af9aeb8aa23195b5333ae17800f6
#
_entry.id   30e8af9aeb8aa23195b5333ae17800f6
#
_cell.length_a   1.000
_cell.length_b   1.000
_cell.length_c   1.000
_cell.angle_alpha   90.00
_cell.angle_beta   90.00
_cell.angle_gamma   90.00
#
_symmetry.space_group_name_H-M   'P 1'
#
loop_
_entity.id
_entity.type
_entity.pdbx_description
1 polymer ?
#
loop_
_entity_poly.entity_id
_entity_poly.type
_entity_poly.pdbx_seq_one_letter_code
_entity_poly.pdbx_strand_id
1 'polypeptide(L)'
;MRRITVRFAELNIEFVDRGVGLGQVMGWAEKGTLFPIVIFGPEGCGKTAFLKQAAAVLREFGYDVIYVDVSHLDFVAHTDVAEVVKRLVDAVSEVSGTAAQVRLAYLVINIVKDLIRSWGRRKIAVLVDEAFQVIGIERAGLYVKSLLNLIEYPPGDYERIVAITATSEGLSREEIGRHLWAHLAPMWNMPKEGFRQLYEKLPGHKPPFEEVWRLTSGNPRMLAELYGSGWRTEDVVKRLIDSKYLAADTIRKWRDWLTEAIEDPDRLWGRGAPEDLLRWLVEKNLVIYNMHHREPQFWIDEPPPERDPELGIGRHVAWQTPLHREAVRRALEEVG
;
A
#
# COMPACT_ATOMS: atom_id res chain seq x y z
N MET A 1 18.47 2.97 -14.85
CA MET A 1 17.65 3.05 -13.62
C MET A 1 18.32 2.26 -12.51
N ARG A 2 18.77 2.93 -11.47
CA ARG A 2 19.41 2.33 -10.30
C ARG A 2 18.35 1.67 -9.41
N ARG A 3 18.57 0.43 -8.97
CA ARG A 3 17.75 -0.24 -7.97
C ARG A 3 18.24 0.14 -6.58
N ILE A 4 17.30 0.46 -5.69
CA ILE A 4 17.61 0.74 -4.29
C ILE A 4 17.76 -0.56 -3.50
N THR A 5 18.44 -0.48 -2.36
CA THR A 5 18.44 -1.55 -1.36
C THR A 5 17.28 -1.31 -0.39
N VAL A 6 16.50 -2.34 -0.14
CA VAL A 6 15.37 -2.32 0.81
C VAL A 6 15.63 -3.34 1.93
N ARG A 7 15.17 -3.01 3.12
CA ARG A 7 15.17 -3.97 4.23
C ARG A 7 14.00 -4.93 4.05
N PHE A 8 14.30 -6.22 4.03
CA PHE A 8 13.31 -7.28 3.91
C PHE A 8 13.60 -8.36 4.96
N ALA A 9 12.67 -8.60 5.88
CA ALA A 9 12.95 -9.34 7.11
C ALA A 9 14.19 -8.73 7.80
N GLU A 10 15.23 -9.50 8.02
CA GLU A 10 16.50 -9.01 8.60
C GLU A 10 17.60 -8.79 7.53
N LEU A 11 17.23 -8.92 6.26
CA LEU A 11 18.16 -8.83 5.12
C LEU A 11 18.08 -7.47 4.46
N ASN A 12 19.19 -7.05 3.85
CA ASN A 12 19.24 -5.94 2.92
C ASN A 12 19.30 -6.51 1.50
N ILE A 13 18.24 -6.34 0.74
CA ILE A 13 18.12 -6.87 -0.62
C ILE A 13 17.87 -5.75 -1.62
N GLU A 14 18.38 -5.94 -2.82
CA GLU A 14 18.06 -5.03 -3.92
C GLU A 14 16.59 -5.15 -4.29
N PHE A 15 15.94 -4.01 -4.57
CA PHE A 15 14.56 -3.95 -5.04
C PHE A 15 14.40 -4.80 -6.31
N VAL A 16 13.43 -5.69 -6.33
CA VAL A 16 13.17 -6.61 -7.43
C VAL A 16 11.86 -6.29 -8.13
N ASP A 17 11.80 -6.61 -9.43
CA ASP A 17 10.62 -6.55 -10.27
C ASP A 17 9.94 -5.18 -10.37
N ARG A 18 8.61 -5.15 -10.51
CA ARG A 18 7.76 -3.96 -10.68
C ARG A 18 8.12 -3.12 -11.91
N GLY A 19 8.60 -3.78 -12.96
CA GLY A 19 9.09 -3.12 -14.17
C GLY A 19 8.03 -2.28 -14.88
N VAL A 20 6.80 -2.77 -14.96
CA VAL A 20 5.67 -2.05 -15.57
C VAL A 20 5.33 -0.83 -14.73
N GLY A 21 5.20 -0.98 -13.41
CA GLY A 21 4.93 0.13 -12.49
C GLY A 21 6.01 1.20 -12.52
N LEU A 22 7.29 0.81 -12.61
CA LEU A 22 8.39 1.78 -12.75
C LEU A 22 8.37 2.49 -14.11
N GLY A 23 7.91 1.82 -15.16
CA GLY A 23 7.63 2.45 -16.45
C GLY A 23 6.55 3.54 -16.36
N GLN A 24 5.50 3.29 -15.54
CA GLN A 24 4.48 4.31 -15.26
C GLN A 24 5.07 5.52 -14.53
N VAL A 25 5.96 5.28 -13.54
CA VAL A 25 6.68 6.37 -12.84
C VAL A 25 7.53 7.19 -13.81
N MET A 26 8.23 6.56 -14.75
CA MET A 26 8.98 7.28 -15.79
C MET A 26 8.05 8.14 -16.67
N GLY A 27 6.89 7.60 -17.05
CA GLY A 27 5.86 8.38 -17.78
C GLY A 27 5.39 9.61 -17.00
N TRP A 28 5.21 9.51 -15.68
CA TRP A 28 4.89 10.65 -14.82
C TRP A 28 6.07 11.61 -14.68
N ALA A 29 7.29 11.09 -14.65
CA ALA A 29 8.48 11.95 -14.63
C ALA A 29 8.63 12.81 -15.89
N GLU A 30 8.17 12.31 -17.04
CA GLU A 30 8.22 13.05 -18.30
C GLU A 30 7.12 14.11 -18.43
N LYS A 31 5.92 13.85 -17.89
CA LYS A 31 4.73 14.68 -18.13
C LYS A 31 4.22 15.43 -16.90
N GLY A 32 4.64 15.04 -15.69
CA GLY A 32 3.97 15.39 -14.44
C GLY A 32 2.72 14.53 -14.22
N THR A 33 2.05 14.73 -13.06
CA THR A 33 0.74 14.14 -12.78
C THR A 33 -0.34 15.20 -12.90
N LEU A 34 -1.43 14.92 -13.64
CA LEU A 34 -2.58 15.83 -13.76
C LEU A 34 -3.43 15.85 -12.48
N PHE A 35 -3.42 14.73 -11.76
CA PHE A 35 -4.07 14.53 -10.49
C PHE A 35 -3.08 13.84 -9.53
N PRO A 36 -3.23 13.97 -8.22
CA PRO A 36 -2.53 13.11 -7.29
C PRO A 36 -2.83 11.63 -7.59
N ILE A 37 -1.81 10.80 -7.60
CA ILE A 37 -1.97 9.35 -7.73
C ILE A 37 -2.12 8.77 -6.33
N VAL A 38 -3.22 8.10 -6.05
CA VAL A 38 -3.46 7.40 -4.78
C VAL A 38 -3.31 5.90 -5.02
N ILE A 39 -2.20 5.35 -4.55
CA ILE A 39 -1.90 3.92 -4.65
C ILE A 39 -2.51 3.20 -3.44
N PHE A 40 -3.38 2.23 -3.68
CA PHE A 40 -3.94 1.39 -2.63
C PHE A 40 -3.81 -0.10 -2.99
N GLY A 41 -3.97 -0.99 -2.02
CA GLY A 41 -3.87 -2.44 -2.27
C GLY A 41 -3.52 -3.22 -1.03
N PRO A 42 -3.34 -4.55 -1.15
CA PRO A 42 -3.11 -5.43 -0.03
C PRO A 42 -2.04 -4.92 0.94
N GLU A 43 -2.27 -5.13 2.23
CA GLU A 43 -1.26 -4.87 3.25
C GLU A 43 -0.02 -5.73 2.96
N GLY A 44 1.16 -5.11 2.97
CA GLY A 44 2.41 -5.83 2.73
C GLY A 44 2.71 -6.17 1.26
N CYS A 45 1.92 -5.71 0.27
CA CYS A 45 2.21 -5.95 -1.16
C CYS A 45 3.43 -5.18 -1.70
N GLY A 46 4.04 -4.30 -0.88
CA GLY A 46 5.29 -3.60 -1.21
C GLY A 46 5.12 -2.14 -1.67
N LYS A 47 4.01 -1.46 -1.36
CA LYS A 47 3.77 -0.05 -1.72
C LYS A 47 4.88 0.89 -1.25
N THR A 48 5.27 0.80 0.01
CA THR A 48 6.37 1.58 0.60
C THR A 48 7.69 1.39 -0.16
N ALA A 49 8.05 0.14 -0.47
CA ALA A 49 9.26 -0.15 -1.23
C ALA A 49 9.17 0.41 -2.67
N PHE A 50 7.99 0.31 -3.29
CA PHE A 50 7.72 0.89 -4.59
C PHE A 50 7.85 2.43 -4.59
N LEU A 51 7.29 3.12 -3.60
CA LEU A 51 7.42 4.58 -3.47
C LEU A 51 8.88 5.00 -3.26
N LYS A 52 9.65 4.28 -2.45
CA LYS A 52 11.08 4.53 -2.27
C LYS A 52 11.88 4.32 -3.57
N GLN A 53 11.56 3.29 -4.34
CA GLN A 53 12.15 3.08 -5.66
C GLN A 53 11.69 4.16 -6.66
N ALA A 54 10.41 4.56 -6.63
CA ALA A 54 9.90 5.66 -7.44
C ALA A 54 10.63 6.99 -7.15
N ALA A 55 10.90 7.26 -5.86
CA ALA A 55 11.72 8.41 -5.46
C ALA A 55 13.11 8.39 -6.12
N ALA A 56 13.77 7.22 -6.16
CA ALA A 56 15.06 7.08 -6.83
C ALA A 56 14.97 7.31 -8.35
N VAL A 57 13.91 6.80 -8.99
CA VAL A 57 13.65 7.05 -10.43
C VAL A 57 13.45 8.54 -10.69
N LEU A 58 12.60 9.20 -9.92
CA LEU A 58 12.30 10.63 -10.10
C LEU A 58 13.55 11.51 -9.93
N ARG A 59 14.48 11.13 -9.04
CA ARG A 59 15.79 11.80 -8.94
C ARG A 59 16.61 11.71 -10.21
N GLU A 60 16.64 10.52 -10.85
CA GLU A 60 17.35 10.36 -12.13
C GLU A 60 16.77 11.26 -13.24
N PHE A 61 15.47 11.63 -13.13
CA PHE A 61 14.80 12.60 -14.03
C PHE A 61 14.93 14.05 -13.57
N GLY A 62 15.75 14.33 -12.55
CA GLY A 62 16.07 15.68 -12.09
C GLY A 62 14.98 16.32 -11.22
N TYR A 63 14.17 15.52 -10.51
CA TYR A 63 13.21 16.01 -9.54
C TYR A 63 13.86 16.27 -8.18
N ASP A 64 13.48 17.35 -7.54
CA ASP A 64 13.63 17.55 -6.11
C ASP A 64 12.58 16.70 -5.40
N VAL A 65 12.99 15.61 -4.78
CA VAL A 65 12.08 14.62 -4.19
C VAL A 65 11.85 14.91 -2.72
N ILE A 66 10.60 14.95 -2.32
CA ILE A 66 10.13 15.00 -0.94
C ILE A 66 9.35 13.70 -0.68
N TYR A 67 9.98 12.79 0.04
CA TYR A 67 9.35 11.52 0.47
C TYR A 67 9.13 11.57 1.98
N VAL A 68 7.92 11.20 2.39
CA VAL A 68 7.57 11.11 3.80
C VAL A 68 6.71 9.88 4.05
N ASP A 69 7.20 8.96 4.88
CA ASP A 69 6.39 7.93 5.52
C ASP A 69 5.87 8.48 6.86
N VAL A 70 4.59 8.80 6.88
CA VAL A 70 3.96 9.47 8.03
C VAL A 70 3.84 8.53 9.22
N SER A 71 3.54 7.24 8.99
CA SER A 71 3.35 6.26 10.04
C SER A 71 4.65 5.94 10.79
N HIS A 72 5.76 5.86 10.07
CA HIS A 72 7.06 5.51 10.64
C HIS A 72 7.97 6.71 10.88
N LEU A 73 7.51 7.94 10.57
CA LEU A 73 8.31 9.17 10.65
C LEU A 73 9.63 9.06 9.86
N ASP A 74 9.61 8.34 8.73
CA ASP A 74 10.76 8.13 7.86
C ASP A 74 10.71 9.10 6.66
N PHE A 75 11.63 10.05 6.61
CA PHE A 75 11.72 11.06 5.56
C PHE A 75 13.16 11.50 5.27
N VAL A 76 14.07 11.38 6.22
CA VAL A 76 15.44 11.93 6.13
C VAL A 76 16.24 11.30 4.99
N ALA A 77 16.20 9.99 4.86
CA ALA A 77 17.00 9.26 3.87
C ALA A 77 16.48 9.39 2.43
N HIS A 78 15.25 9.88 2.27
CA HIS A 78 14.55 9.88 0.99
C HIS A 78 14.06 11.25 0.53
N THR A 79 14.40 12.31 1.28
CA THR A 79 14.12 13.72 0.94
C THR A 79 15.41 14.44 0.60
N ASP A 80 15.49 15.04 -0.60
CA ASP A 80 16.74 15.59 -1.15
C ASP A 80 17.07 17.01 -0.66
N VAL A 81 16.07 17.72 -0.13
CA VAL A 81 16.16 19.11 0.20
C VAL A 81 16.47 19.29 1.67
N ALA A 82 17.70 19.64 2.02
CA ALA A 82 18.18 19.76 3.40
C ALA A 82 17.32 20.71 4.27
N GLU A 83 16.84 21.83 3.71
CA GLU A 83 15.93 22.75 4.41
C GLU A 83 14.59 22.11 4.75
N VAL A 84 14.04 21.28 3.83
CA VAL A 84 12.82 20.51 4.05
C VAL A 84 13.03 19.51 5.16
N VAL A 85 14.11 18.73 5.10
CA VAL A 85 14.47 17.76 6.15
C VAL A 85 14.53 18.44 7.51
N LYS A 86 15.21 19.58 7.61
CA LYS A 86 15.29 20.34 8.87
C LYS A 86 13.91 20.74 9.39
N ARG A 87 13.05 21.32 8.56
CA ARG A 87 11.68 21.71 8.95
C ARG A 87 10.83 20.52 9.40
N LEU A 88 10.99 19.35 8.76
CA LEU A 88 10.29 18.12 9.14
C LEU A 88 10.80 17.59 10.49
N VAL A 89 12.12 17.59 10.71
CA VAL A 89 12.74 17.21 11.99
C VAL A 89 12.28 18.12 13.12
N ASP A 90 12.33 19.45 12.93
CA ASP A 90 11.90 20.42 13.94
C ASP A 90 10.43 20.18 14.33
N ALA A 91 9.56 19.96 13.35
CA ALA A 91 8.14 19.71 13.60
C ALA A 91 7.84 18.43 14.39
N VAL A 92 8.61 17.37 14.16
CA VAL A 92 8.47 16.09 14.87
C VAL A 92 9.06 16.16 16.27
N SER A 93 10.14 16.93 16.47
CA SER A 93 10.80 17.06 17.77
C SER A 93 9.95 17.80 18.82
N GLU A 94 9.02 18.65 18.39
CA GLU A 94 8.15 19.45 19.29
C GLU A 94 6.94 18.67 19.84
N VAL A 95 6.56 17.58 19.21
CA VAL A 95 5.38 16.76 19.54
C VAL A 95 5.70 15.27 19.41
N SER A 96 4.97 14.43 20.11
CA SER A 96 5.18 12.98 20.08
C SER A 96 3.91 12.20 19.71
N GLY A 97 4.08 10.93 19.32
CA GLY A 97 2.98 10.01 19.01
C GLY A 97 2.15 10.47 17.79
N THR A 98 0.87 10.14 17.78
CA THR A 98 -0.05 10.42 16.66
C THR A 98 -0.12 11.90 16.29
N ALA A 99 0.04 12.83 17.25
CA ALA A 99 0.04 14.26 16.99
C ALA A 99 1.22 14.69 16.10
N ALA A 100 2.40 14.09 16.28
CA ALA A 100 3.56 14.33 15.42
C ALA A 100 3.30 13.85 13.99
N GLN A 101 2.69 12.69 13.83
CA GLN A 101 2.36 12.11 12.54
C GLN A 101 1.32 12.97 11.77
N VAL A 102 0.23 13.38 12.44
CA VAL A 102 -0.78 14.27 11.83
C VAL A 102 -0.14 15.59 11.40
N ARG A 103 0.69 16.19 12.28
CA ARG A 103 1.41 17.44 11.97
C ARG A 103 2.33 17.27 10.76
N LEU A 104 3.05 16.16 10.68
CA LEU A 104 3.95 15.84 9.58
C LEU A 104 3.19 15.74 8.24
N ALA A 105 2.04 15.04 8.22
CA ALA A 105 1.23 14.88 7.01
C ALA A 105 0.84 16.24 6.40
N TYR A 106 0.35 17.18 7.21
CA TYR A 106 -0.06 18.49 6.71
C TYR A 106 1.12 19.44 6.45
N LEU A 107 2.19 19.32 7.21
CA LEU A 107 3.38 20.16 7.04
C LEU A 107 4.03 19.94 5.68
N VAL A 108 4.06 18.69 5.17
CA VAL A 108 4.60 18.37 3.84
C VAL A 108 3.97 19.25 2.77
N ILE A 109 2.64 19.38 2.76
CA ILE A 109 1.92 20.19 1.77
C ILE A 109 2.32 21.67 1.88
N ASN A 110 2.45 22.20 3.10
CA ASN A 110 2.84 23.59 3.32
C ASN A 110 4.29 23.85 2.88
N ILE A 111 5.19 22.93 3.20
CA ILE A 111 6.59 23.01 2.76
C ILE A 111 6.65 23.04 1.22
N VAL A 112 5.93 22.16 0.53
CA VAL A 112 5.90 22.14 -0.94
C VAL A 112 5.37 23.45 -1.50
N LYS A 113 4.32 24.04 -0.91
CA LYS A 113 3.83 25.37 -1.30
C LYS A 113 4.90 26.45 -1.17
N ASP A 114 5.66 26.45 -0.08
CA ASP A 114 6.73 27.41 0.15
C ASP A 114 7.87 27.23 -0.85
N LEU A 115 8.22 25.99 -1.19
CA LEU A 115 9.22 25.68 -2.21
C LEU A 115 8.80 26.18 -3.60
N ILE A 116 7.55 25.94 -3.99
CA ILE A 116 7.01 26.45 -5.26
C ILE A 116 7.10 27.98 -5.32
N ARG A 117 6.83 28.67 -4.20
CA ARG A 117 6.94 30.16 -4.14
C ARG A 117 8.37 30.68 -4.27
N SER A 118 9.31 29.95 -3.65
CA SER A 118 10.69 30.49 -3.46
C SER A 118 11.68 30.00 -4.52
N TRP A 119 11.44 28.88 -5.18
CA TRP A 119 12.46 28.23 -6.02
C TRP A 119 12.30 28.43 -7.53
N GLY A 120 11.19 29.02 -7.98
CA GLY A 120 10.92 29.18 -9.41
C GLY A 120 10.67 27.84 -10.13
N ARG A 121 10.93 27.81 -11.44
CA ARG A 121 10.63 26.66 -12.30
C ARG A 121 11.52 25.45 -11.99
N ARG A 122 11.06 24.54 -11.12
CA ARG A 122 11.72 23.27 -10.81
C ARG A 122 10.76 22.11 -11.00
N LYS A 123 11.33 20.91 -11.08
CA LYS A 123 10.60 19.65 -11.04
C LYS A 123 10.49 19.19 -9.59
N ILE A 124 9.28 19.05 -9.08
CA ILE A 124 9.05 18.69 -7.68
C ILE A 124 8.27 17.37 -7.62
N ALA A 125 8.74 16.43 -6.82
CA ALA A 125 8.03 15.17 -6.54
C ALA A 125 7.66 15.11 -5.06
N VAL A 126 6.37 14.88 -4.78
CA VAL A 126 5.81 14.73 -3.44
C VAL A 126 5.29 13.32 -3.30
N LEU A 127 5.94 12.52 -2.47
CA LEU A 127 5.56 11.14 -2.19
C LEU A 127 5.23 11.01 -0.71
N VAL A 128 3.96 10.67 -0.41
CA VAL A 128 3.49 10.55 0.98
C VAL A 128 2.95 9.16 1.22
N ASP A 129 3.55 8.45 2.17
CA ASP A 129 3.18 7.08 2.50
C ASP A 129 2.36 7.02 3.79
N GLU A 130 1.30 6.20 3.80
CA GLU A 130 0.43 5.88 4.94
C GLU A 130 -0.18 7.10 5.68
N ALA A 131 -0.43 8.22 4.95
CA ALA A 131 -0.99 9.42 5.57
C ALA A 131 -2.42 9.22 6.09
N PHE A 132 -3.26 8.46 5.38
CA PHE A 132 -4.69 8.36 5.68
C PHE A 132 -5.00 7.62 6.98
N GLN A 133 -4.18 6.64 7.35
CA GLN A 133 -4.28 5.95 8.64
C GLN A 133 -4.13 6.91 9.82
N VAL A 134 -3.32 7.94 9.64
CA VAL A 134 -2.97 8.89 10.69
C VAL A 134 -3.95 10.06 10.77
N ILE A 135 -4.31 10.64 9.62
CA ILE A 135 -5.22 11.79 9.58
C ILE A 135 -6.70 11.41 9.75
N GLY A 136 -7.03 10.14 9.60
CA GLY A 136 -8.39 9.59 9.65
C GLY A 136 -9.10 9.64 8.29
N ILE A 137 -9.99 8.67 8.09
CA ILE A 137 -10.71 8.43 6.83
C ILE A 137 -11.50 9.67 6.39
N GLU A 138 -12.20 10.30 7.32
CA GLU A 138 -13.05 11.48 7.07
C GLU A 138 -12.28 12.67 6.46
N ARG A 139 -10.96 12.73 6.70
CA ARG A 139 -10.09 13.79 6.19
C ARG A 139 -9.31 13.40 4.94
N ALA A 140 -9.39 12.13 4.53
CA ALA A 140 -8.62 11.61 3.38
C ALA A 140 -8.93 12.39 2.09
N GLY A 141 -10.21 12.64 1.80
CA GLY A 141 -10.62 13.44 0.65
C GLY A 141 -10.05 14.86 0.66
N LEU A 142 -10.13 15.56 1.80
CA LEU A 142 -9.59 16.92 1.95
C LEU A 142 -8.06 16.96 1.82
N TYR A 143 -7.37 15.92 2.32
CA TYR A 143 -5.92 15.81 2.16
C TYR A 143 -5.53 15.67 0.69
N VAL A 144 -6.21 14.78 -0.04
CA VAL A 144 -6.02 14.59 -1.48
C VAL A 144 -6.35 15.86 -2.26
N LYS A 145 -7.42 16.59 -1.89
CA LYS A 145 -7.71 17.91 -2.47
C LYS A 145 -6.59 18.92 -2.24
N SER A 146 -5.94 18.85 -1.08
CA SER A 146 -4.79 19.71 -0.80
C SER A 146 -3.57 19.39 -1.67
N LEU A 147 -3.34 18.11 -2.01
CA LEU A 147 -2.33 17.70 -3.00
C LEU A 147 -2.72 18.15 -4.40
N LEU A 148 -3.99 18.02 -4.80
CA LEU A 148 -4.49 18.49 -6.09
C LEU A 148 -4.30 20.01 -6.24
N ASN A 149 -4.51 20.77 -5.18
CA ASN A 149 -4.30 22.22 -5.21
C ASN A 149 -2.83 22.63 -5.45
N LEU A 150 -1.86 21.76 -5.19
CA LEU A 150 -0.47 22.00 -5.59
C LEU A 150 -0.31 21.96 -7.13
N ILE A 151 -1.16 21.24 -7.81
CA ILE A 151 -1.15 21.04 -9.27
C ILE A 151 -2.02 22.10 -9.96
N GLU A 152 -3.29 22.25 -9.53
CA GLU A 152 -4.28 23.12 -10.17
C GLU A 152 -4.14 24.61 -9.81
N TYR A 153 -3.74 24.90 -8.56
CA TYR A 153 -3.66 26.26 -7.99
C TYR A 153 -2.32 26.47 -7.28
N PRO A 154 -1.19 26.29 -8.00
CA PRO A 154 0.12 26.41 -7.37
C PRO A 154 0.36 27.86 -6.91
N PRO A 155 1.05 28.05 -5.79
CA PRO A 155 1.34 29.39 -5.29
C PRO A 155 2.46 30.13 -6.06
N GLY A 156 3.02 29.54 -7.10
CA GLY A 156 4.05 30.07 -7.98
C GLY A 156 4.29 29.12 -9.16
N ASP A 157 5.25 29.45 -10.01
CA ASP A 157 5.58 28.64 -11.19
C ASP A 157 6.40 27.40 -10.81
N TYR A 158 6.13 26.27 -11.45
CA TYR A 158 6.95 25.07 -11.45
C TYR A 158 7.12 24.51 -12.87
N GLU A 159 8.14 23.69 -13.11
CA GLU A 159 8.32 23.03 -14.42
C GLU A 159 7.40 21.83 -14.52
N ARG A 160 7.47 20.94 -13.53
CA ARG A 160 6.62 19.75 -13.41
C ARG A 160 6.42 19.38 -11.95
N ILE A 161 5.26 18.80 -11.67
CA ILE A 161 4.95 18.23 -10.36
C ILE A 161 4.49 16.79 -10.50
N VAL A 162 4.99 15.91 -9.63
CA VAL A 162 4.52 14.54 -9.45
C VAL A 162 4.04 14.40 -8.01
N ALA A 163 2.76 14.09 -7.82
CA ALA A 163 2.17 13.90 -6.50
C ALA A 163 1.65 12.47 -6.36
N ILE A 164 2.22 11.69 -5.45
CA ILE A 164 1.84 10.29 -5.21
C ILE A 164 1.62 10.10 -3.71
N THR A 165 0.56 9.41 -3.34
CA THR A 165 0.37 8.93 -1.97
C THR A 165 -0.02 7.46 -1.98
N ALA A 166 0.32 6.73 -0.93
CA ALA A 166 -0.04 5.33 -0.79
C ALA A 166 -0.76 5.04 0.53
N THR A 167 -1.63 4.04 0.50
CA THR A 167 -2.33 3.54 1.68
C THR A 167 -2.59 2.03 1.56
N SER A 168 -2.56 1.34 2.68
CA SER A 168 -3.00 -0.06 2.79
C SER A 168 -4.45 -0.17 3.26
N GLU A 169 -5.08 0.93 3.62
CA GLU A 169 -6.43 0.95 4.14
C GLU A 169 -7.49 0.93 3.04
N GLY A 170 -8.46 0.02 3.15
CA GLY A 170 -9.54 -0.14 2.17
C GLY A 170 -10.65 0.90 2.28
N LEU A 171 -10.91 1.47 3.48
CA LEU A 171 -12.03 2.38 3.72
C LEU A 171 -11.78 3.79 3.17
N SER A 172 -10.55 4.29 3.24
CA SER A 172 -10.19 5.62 2.70
C SER A 172 -10.46 5.74 1.20
N ARG A 173 -10.45 4.61 0.48
CA ARG A 173 -10.75 4.54 -0.96
C ARG A 173 -12.16 5.03 -1.29
N GLU A 174 -13.17 4.71 -0.48
CA GLU A 174 -14.55 5.15 -0.71
C GLU A 174 -14.66 6.66 -0.55
N GLU A 175 -14.05 7.22 0.49
CA GLU A 175 -14.08 8.66 0.75
C GLU A 175 -13.36 9.45 -0.34
N ILE A 176 -12.19 8.99 -0.79
CA ILE A 176 -11.45 9.63 -1.87
C ILE A 176 -12.20 9.49 -3.21
N GLY A 177 -12.79 8.32 -3.46
CA GLY A 177 -13.49 7.99 -4.71
C GLY A 177 -14.79 8.76 -4.94
N ARG A 178 -15.37 9.39 -3.90
CA ARG A 178 -16.54 10.27 -4.04
C ARG A 178 -16.28 11.50 -4.89
N HIS A 179 -14.99 11.85 -5.06
CA HIS A 179 -14.56 13.05 -5.74
C HIS A 179 -13.57 12.73 -6.85
N LEU A 180 -13.59 13.49 -7.93
CA LEU A 180 -12.58 13.42 -9.01
C LEU A 180 -11.30 14.21 -8.65
N TRP A 181 -10.80 14.07 -7.42
CA TRP A 181 -9.65 14.81 -6.93
C TRP A 181 -8.33 14.04 -7.04
N ALA A 182 -8.41 12.77 -7.38
CA ALA A 182 -7.25 11.89 -7.53
C ALA A 182 -7.50 10.81 -8.57
N HIS A 183 -6.42 10.27 -9.09
CA HIS A 183 -6.41 9.00 -9.79
C HIS A 183 -6.16 7.86 -8.78
N LEU A 184 -7.20 7.06 -8.51
CA LEU A 184 -7.10 5.89 -7.65
C LEU A 184 -6.51 4.74 -8.46
N ALA A 185 -5.34 4.26 -8.04
CA ALA A 185 -4.58 3.24 -8.74
C ALA A 185 -4.28 2.05 -7.81
N PRO A 186 -4.96 0.91 -7.98
CA PRO A 186 -4.67 -0.29 -7.20
C PRO A 186 -3.31 -0.87 -7.55
N MET A 187 -2.59 -1.37 -6.55
CA MET A 187 -1.36 -2.15 -6.69
C MET A 187 -1.56 -3.49 -6.01
N TRP A 188 -1.42 -4.58 -6.78
CA TRP A 188 -1.57 -5.94 -6.24
C TRP A 188 -0.27 -6.48 -5.63
N ASN A 189 -0.37 -7.68 -5.05
CA ASN A 189 0.78 -8.50 -4.69
C ASN A 189 1.70 -8.70 -5.90
N MET A 190 2.93 -9.12 -5.69
CA MET A 190 3.88 -9.29 -6.79
C MET A 190 3.43 -10.36 -7.78
N PRO A 191 3.67 -10.15 -9.09
CA PRO A 191 3.52 -11.20 -10.09
C PRO A 191 4.42 -12.39 -9.74
N LYS A 192 4.04 -13.58 -10.22
CA LYS A 192 4.70 -14.85 -9.83
C LYS A 192 6.20 -14.83 -10.10
N GLU A 193 6.62 -14.29 -11.23
CA GLU A 193 8.03 -14.24 -11.59
C GLU A 193 8.83 -13.25 -10.72
N GLY A 194 8.28 -12.07 -10.46
CA GLY A 194 8.89 -11.10 -9.55
C GLY A 194 8.98 -11.59 -8.12
N PHE A 195 7.95 -12.29 -7.66
CA PHE A 195 7.95 -12.92 -6.35
C PHE A 195 8.98 -14.07 -6.26
N ARG A 196 9.18 -14.83 -7.35
CA ARG A 196 10.24 -15.84 -7.45
C ARG A 196 11.63 -15.23 -7.27
N GLN A 197 11.91 -14.10 -7.94
CA GLN A 197 13.17 -13.38 -7.77
C GLN A 197 13.40 -12.93 -6.32
N LEU A 198 12.35 -12.47 -5.63
CA LEU A 198 12.42 -12.11 -4.21
C LEU A 198 12.70 -13.34 -3.34
N TYR A 199 11.95 -14.43 -3.56
CA TYR A 199 12.11 -15.69 -2.85
C TYR A 199 13.53 -16.28 -3.02
N GLU A 200 14.10 -16.21 -4.21
CA GLU A 200 15.44 -16.73 -4.51
C GLU A 200 16.55 -16.00 -3.76
N LYS A 201 16.34 -14.71 -3.45
CA LYS A 201 17.30 -13.92 -2.65
C LYS A 201 17.36 -14.31 -1.17
N LEU A 202 16.41 -15.08 -0.67
CA LEU A 202 16.42 -15.56 0.71
C LEU A 202 17.44 -16.67 0.89
N PRO A 203 18.34 -16.58 1.87
CA PRO A 203 19.34 -17.63 2.16
C PRO A 203 18.72 -18.81 2.92
N GLY A 204 19.48 -19.90 3.00
CA GLY A 204 19.14 -21.07 3.80
C GLY A 204 18.25 -22.08 3.08
N HIS A 205 17.84 -23.10 3.86
CA HIS A 205 16.89 -24.10 3.37
C HIS A 205 15.48 -23.53 3.35
N LYS A 206 14.75 -23.75 2.30
CA LYS A 206 13.40 -23.21 2.09
C LYS A 206 12.49 -24.23 1.39
N PRO A 207 11.17 -24.18 1.67
CA PRO A 207 10.19 -25.04 0.99
C PRO A 207 10.19 -24.83 -0.52
N PRO A 208 9.60 -25.72 -1.32
CA PRO A 208 9.42 -25.50 -2.74
C PRO A 208 8.69 -24.16 -3.02
N PHE A 209 9.13 -23.44 -4.05
CA PHE A 209 8.55 -22.14 -4.41
C PHE A 209 7.03 -22.18 -4.59
N GLU A 210 6.50 -23.20 -5.25
CA GLU A 210 5.07 -23.34 -5.51
C GLU A 210 4.24 -23.47 -4.23
N GLU A 211 4.80 -24.07 -3.19
CA GLU A 211 4.16 -24.14 -1.87
C GLU A 211 4.07 -22.74 -1.24
N VAL A 212 5.18 -22.00 -1.25
CA VAL A 212 5.23 -20.64 -0.72
C VAL A 212 4.33 -19.70 -1.52
N TRP A 213 4.29 -19.86 -2.84
CA TRP A 213 3.40 -19.10 -3.73
C TRP A 213 1.92 -19.32 -3.37
N ARG A 214 1.50 -20.58 -3.19
CA ARG A 214 0.11 -20.91 -2.81
C ARG A 214 -0.30 -20.36 -1.45
N LEU A 215 0.64 -20.17 -0.53
CA LEU A 215 0.39 -19.59 0.79
C LEU A 215 0.30 -18.06 0.76
N THR A 216 1.09 -17.41 -0.09
CA THR A 216 1.31 -15.96 -0.02
C THR A 216 0.64 -15.19 -1.15
N SER A 217 0.31 -15.84 -2.28
CA SER A 217 -0.17 -15.18 -3.50
C SER A 217 0.72 -13.97 -3.91
N GLY A 218 2.05 -14.12 -3.76
CA GLY A 218 3.00 -13.08 -4.12
C GLY A 218 3.12 -11.92 -3.13
N ASN A 219 2.59 -12.04 -1.91
CA ASN A 219 2.68 -10.98 -0.91
C ASN A 219 4.06 -10.99 -0.21
N PRO A 220 4.88 -9.92 -0.36
CA PRO A 220 6.20 -9.86 0.27
C PRO A 220 6.16 -9.94 1.80
N ARG A 221 5.16 -9.32 2.44
CA ARG A 221 5.04 -9.35 3.91
C ARG A 221 4.82 -10.77 4.41
N MET A 222 3.94 -11.53 3.75
CA MET A 222 3.69 -12.93 4.13
C MET A 222 4.91 -13.82 3.87
N LEU A 223 5.70 -13.53 2.83
CA LEU A 223 6.98 -14.21 2.62
C LEU A 223 7.97 -13.93 3.77
N ALA A 224 8.06 -12.67 4.22
CA ALA A 224 8.91 -12.29 5.34
C ALA A 224 8.46 -12.97 6.64
N GLU A 225 7.15 -13.06 6.90
CA GLU A 225 6.57 -13.74 8.07
C GLU A 225 6.87 -15.26 8.05
N LEU A 226 6.72 -15.91 6.91
CA LEU A 226 7.08 -17.34 6.76
C LEU A 226 8.58 -17.56 6.95
N TYR A 227 9.42 -16.74 6.32
CA TYR A 227 10.87 -16.83 6.48
C TYR A 227 11.29 -16.61 7.95
N GLY A 228 10.79 -15.57 8.61
CA GLY A 228 11.08 -15.26 10.01
C GLY A 228 10.57 -16.30 10.99
N SER A 229 9.51 -17.07 10.66
CA SER A 229 9.00 -18.18 11.46
C SER A 229 9.78 -19.50 11.24
N GLY A 230 10.81 -19.50 10.37
CA GLY A 230 11.46 -20.74 9.94
C GLY A 230 10.51 -21.64 9.11
N TRP A 231 9.66 -21.01 8.31
CA TRP A 231 8.68 -21.65 7.42
C TRP A 231 7.55 -22.40 8.14
N ARG A 232 7.32 -22.12 9.42
CA ARG A 232 6.20 -22.72 10.18
C ARG A 232 4.91 -21.96 9.91
N THR A 233 4.11 -22.45 8.96
CA THR A 233 2.84 -21.85 8.54
C THR A 233 1.86 -21.69 9.69
N GLU A 234 1.79 -22.66 10.62
CA GLU A 234 0.95 -22.61 11.81
C GLU A 234 1.23 -21.38 12.69
N ASP A 235 2.51 -21.02 12.85
CA ASP A 235 2.89 -19.85 13.66
C ASP A 235 2.44 -18.54 12.99
N VAL A 236 2.50 -18.48 11.65
CA VAL A 236 2.03 -17.31 10.89
C VAL A 236 0.52 -17.18 11.00
N VAL A 237 -0.21 -18.30 10.83
CA VAL A 237 -1.67 -18.32 10.94
C VAL A 237 -2.13 -17.87 12.33
N LYS A 238 -1.55 -18.40 13.40
CA LYS A 238 -1.85 -17.98 14.78
C LYS A 238 -1.60 -16.48 14.99
N ARG A 239 -0.46 -15.96 14.53
CA ARG A 239 -0.19 -14.51 14.61
C ARG A 239 -1.20 -13.68 13.84
N LEU A 240 -1.69 -14.16 12.68
CA LEU A 240 -2.75 -13.48 11.94
C LEU A 240 -4.08 -13.47 12.72
N ILE A 241 -4.47 -14.60 13.33
CA ILE A 241 -5.66 -14.67 14.18
C ILE A 241 -5.59 -13.62 15.30
N ASP A 242 -4.46 -13.59 16.01
CA ASP A 242 -4.25 -12.66 17.14
C ASP A 242 -4.19 -11.21 16.65
N SER A 243 -3.38 -10.89 15.65
CA SER A 243 -3.17 -9.52 15.17
C SER A 243 -4.40 -8.91 14.51
N LYS A 244 -5.21 -9.74 13.82
CA LYS A 244 -6.48 -9.30 13.22
C LYS A 244 -7.65 -9.33 14.21
N TYR A 245 -7.42 -9.78 15.45
CA TYR A 245 -8.45 -9.92 16.49
C TYR A 245 -9.67 -10.71 15.99
N LEU A 246 -9.45 -11.94 15.51
CA LEU A 246 -10.51 -12.81 15.04
C LEU A 246 -11.26 -13.42 16.24
N ALA A 247 -12.02 -12.57 16.95
CA ALA A 247 -12.71 -12.94 18.18
C ALA A 247 -13.79 -14.01 17.93
N ALA A 248 -13.85 -15.02 18.82
CA ALA A 248 -14.76 -16.16 18.71
C ALA A 248 -16.23 -15.77 18.51
N ASP A 249 -16.70 -14.73 19.21
CA ASP A 249 -18.09 -14.27 19.10
C ASP A 249 -18.38 -13.65 17.73
N THR A 250 -17.43 -12.92 17.15
CA THR A 250 -17.57 -12.34 15.82
C THR A 250 -17.55 -13.44 14.75
N ILE A 251 -16.63 -14.39 14.87
CA ILE A 251 -16.51 -15.55 13.96
C ILE A 251 -17.81 -16.39 14.03
N ARG A 252 -18.33 -16.65 15.23
CA ARG A 252 -19.58 -17.40 15.42
C ARG A 252 -20.80 -16.67 14.84
N LYS A 253 -20.87 -15.34 15.04
CA LYS A 253 -21.93 -14.48 14.48
C LYS A 253 -22.01 -14.58 12.96
N TRP A 254 -20.87 -14.66 12.28
CA TRP A 254 -20.79 -14.62 10.81
C TRP A 254 -20.41 -15.95 10.18
N ARG A 255 -20.56 -17.06 10.92
CA ARG A 255 -20.08 -18.40 10.54
C ARG A 255 -20.44 -18.80 9.12
N ASP A 256 -21.72 -18.77 8.77
CA ASP A 256 -22.21 -19.23 7.47
C ASP A 256 -21.60 -18.43 6.31
N TRP A 257 -21.59 -17.11 6.44
CA TRP A 257 -21.00 -16.20 5.47
C TRP A 257 -19.50 -16.40 5.32
N LEU A 258 -18.79 -16.57 6.42
CA LEU A 258 -17.34 -16.78 6.39
C LEU A 258 -17.00 -18.15 5.78
N THR A 259 -17.80 -19.18 6.07
CA THR A 259 -17.62 -20.51 5.47
C THR A 259 -17.78 -20.46 3.95
N GLU A 260 -18.82 -19.79 3.45
CA GLU A 260 -19.03 -19.62 2.02
C GLU A 260 -17.92 -18.76 1.38
N ALA A 261 -17.47 -17.71 2.05
CA ALA A 261 -16.42 -16.81 1.56
C ALA A 261 -15.03 -17.47 1.49
N ILE A 262 -14.75 -18.47 2.34
CA ILE A 262 -13.53 -19.28 2.27
C ILE A 262 -13.50 -20.08 0.97
N GLU A 263 -14.62 -20.65 0.55
CA GLU A 263 -14.72 -21.42 -0.70
C GLU A 263 -14.71 -20.49 -1.92
N ASP A 264 -15.48 -19.40 -1.86
CA ASP A 264 -15.55 -18.41 -2.93
C ASP A 264 -15.76 -17.00 -2.35
N PRO A 265 -14.74 -16.11 -2.38
CA PRO A 265 -14.86 -14.77 -1.82
C PRO A 265 -15.94 -13.91 -2.49
N ASP A 266 -16.33 -14.23 -3.73
CA ASP A 266 -17.41 -13.52 -4.42
C ASP A 266 -18.80 -13.78 -3.81
N ARG A 267 -18.94 -14.72 -2.88
CA ARG A 267 -20.14 -14.88 -2.06
C ARG A 267 -20.43 -13.65 -1.19
N LEU A 268 -19.40 -12.88 -0.88
CA LEU A 268 -19.54 -11.59 -0.19
C LEU A 268 -20.01 -10.47 -1.12
N TRP A 269 -20.03 -10.70 -2.44
CA TRP A 269 -20.48 -9.72 -3.43
C TRP A 269 -21.95 -9.93 -3.78
N GLY A 270 -22.74 -8.89 -3.65
CA GLY A 270 -24.12 -8.93 -4.09
C GLY A 270 -25.15 -8.73 -2.97
N ARG A 271 -26.40 -9.01 -3.31
CA ARG A 271 -27.53 -8.77 -2.41
C ARG A 271 -27.56 -9.80 -1.27
N GLY A 272 -27.39 -9.33 -0.06
CA GLY A 272 -27.58 -10.14 1.13
C GLY A 272 -26.38 -10.25 2.06
N ALA A 273 -25.17 -9.99 1.63
CA ALA A 273 -24.04 -9.95 2.54
C ALA A 273 -24.22 -8.78 3.54
N PRO A 274 -24.13 -9.06 4.86
CA PRO A 274 -24.34 -8.04 5.87
C PRO A 274 -23.29 -6.93 5.77
N GLU A 275 -23.72 -5.67 5.75
CA GLU A 275 -22.83 -4.50 5.64
C GLU A 275 -21.80 -4.46 6.77
N ASP A 276 -22.22 -4.79 7.99
CA ASP A 276 -21.32 -4.85 9.15
C ASP A 276 -20.21 -5.91 8.98
N LEU A 277 -20.52 -7.06 8.35
CA LEU A 277 -19.52 -8.08 8.04
C LEU A 277 -18.53 -7.57 6.99
N LEU A 278 -19.04 -6.96 5.92
CA LEU A 278 -18.18 -6.42 4.85
C LEU A 278 -17.26 -5.34 5.42
N ARG A 279 -17.80 -4.43 6.19
CA ARG A 279 -17.02 -3.39 6.87
C ARG A 279 -15.95 -3.99 7.76
N TRP A 280 -16.29 -4.96 8.59
CA TRP A 280 -15.35 -5.64 9.48
C TRP A 280 -14.22 -6.34 8.71
N LEU A 281 -14.55 -7.06 7.63
CA LEU A 281 -13.54 -7.74 6.80
C LEU A 281 -12.56 -6.75 6.16
N VAL A 282 -13.06 -5.60 5.68
CA VAL A 282 -12.22 -4.55 5.08
C VAL A 282 -11.40 -3.82 6.14
N GLU A 283 -11.97 -3.44 7.28
CA GLU A 283 -11.28 -2.79 8.40
C GLU A 283 -10.15 -3.66 8.98
N LYS A 284 -10.37 -4.97 9.02
CA LYS A 284 -9.34 -5.93 9.47
C LYS A 284 -8.29 -6.22 8.40
N ASN A 285 -8.38 -5.62 7.22
CA ASN A 285 -7.53 -5.95 6.07
C ASN A 285 -7.50 -7.47 5.81
N LEU A 286 -8.64 -8.13 5.85
CA LEU A 286 -8.78 -9.54 5.51
C LEU A 286 -9.08 -9.72 4.03
N VAL A 287 -9.89 -8.82 3.46
CA VAL A 287 -10.30 -8.84 2.06
C VAL A 287 -10.09 -7.49 1.37
N ILE A 288 -9.95 -7.53 0.06
CA ILE A 288 -10.14 -6.38 -0.83
C ILE A 288 -11.54 -6.53 -1.43
N TYR A 289 -12.41 -5.58 -1.10
CA TYR A 289 -13.80 -5.56 -1.58
C TYR A 289 -13.94 -4.60 -2.76
N ASN A 290 -14.80 -4.92 -3.72
CA ASN A 290 -15.00 -4.16 -4.95
C ASN A 290 -13.69 -4.02 -5.75
N MET A 291 -13.18 -5.13 -6.24
CA MET A 291 -11.97 -5.19 -7.05
C MET A 291 -12.13 -4.37 -8.34
N HIS A 292 -11.07 -3.66 -8.73
CA HIS A 292 -11.03 -2.93 -9.98
C HIS A 292 -11.06 -3.86 -11.21
N HIS A 293 -11.46 -3.28 -12.35
CA HIS A 293 -11.31 -3.93 -13.66
C HIS A 293 -9.86 -4.39 -13.86
N ARG A 294 -9.66 -5.52 -14.55
CA ARG A 294 -8.34 -6.16 -14.68
C ARG A 294 -7.50 -5.62 -15.83
N GLU A 295 -7.99 -4.58 -16.56
CA GLU A 295 -7.19 -3.96 -17.61
C GLU A 295 -5.96 -3.26 -17.00
N PRO A 296 -4.76 -3.52 -17.55
CA PRO A 296 -3.50 -3.05 -16.95
C PRO A 296 -3.41 -1.53 -16.74
N GLN A 297 -4.08 -0.73 -17.58
CA GLN A 297 -4.05 0.73 -17.45
C GLN A 297 -4.67 1.27 -16.15
N PHE A 298 -5.47 0.48 -15.44
CA PHE A 298 -6.06 0.86 -14.17
C PHE A 298 -5.22 0.45 -12.95
N TRP A 299 -4.11 -0.26 -13.16
CA TRP A 299 -3.28 -0.81 -12.08
C TRP A 299 -1.90 -0.19 -12.07
N ILE A 300 -1.32 -0.09 -10.89
CA ILE A 300 0.11 0.08 -10.74
C ILE A 300 0.75 -1.30 -10.90
N ASP A 301 1.64 -1.41 -11.88
CA ASP A 301 2.25 -2.66 -12.27
C ASP A 301 1.22 -3.64 -12.88
N GLU A 302 1.21 -4.89 -12.50
CA GLU A 302 0.34 -5.90 -13.08
C GLU A 302 -0.92 -6.15 -12.23
N PRO A 303 -2.09 -6.28 -12.85
CA PRO A 303 -3.30 -6.69 -12.14
C PRO A 303 -3.21 -8.14 -11.69
N PRO A 304 -4.00 -8.55 -10.66
CA PRO A 304 -4.19 -9.96 -10.34
C PRO A 304 -4.96 -10.67 -11.46
N PRO A 305 -4.96 -12.01 -11.49
CA PRO A 305 -5.84 -12.76 -12.39
C PRO A 305 -7.31 -12.37 -12.18
N GLU A 306 -8.13 -12.53 -13.21
CA GLU A 306 -9.56 -12.19 -13.12
C GLU A 306 -10.26 -12.99 -12.02
N ARG A 307 -9.92 -14.26 -11.90
CA ARG A 307 -10.37 -15.15 -10.83
C ARG A 307 -9.37 -16.27 -10.61
N ASP A 308 -9.02 -16.53 -9.36
CA ASP A 308 -8.19 -17.65 -8.93
C ASP A 308 -8.63 -18.12 -7.52
N PRO A 309 -9.59 -19.07 -7.44
CA PRO A 309 -10.09 -19.54 -6.15
C PRO A 309 -9.04 -20.22 -5.28
N GLU A 310 -8.00 -20.84 -5.86
CA GLU A 310 -6.90 -21.44 -5.09
C GLU A 310 -6.15 -20.39 -4.31
N LEU A 311 -5.91 -19.24 -4.92
CA LEU A 311 -5.27 -18.08 -4.28
C LEU A 311 -6.25 -17.18 -3.51
N GLY A 312 -7.54 -17.54 -3.47
CA GLY A 312 -8.57 -16.74 -2.80
C GLY A 312 -8.92 -15.45 -3.53
N ILE A 313 -8.76 -15.42 -4.85
CA ILE A 313 -9.04 -14.26 -5.69
C ILE A 313 -10.36 -14.50 -6.44
N GLY A 314 -11.39 -13.73 -6.11
CA GLY A 314 -12.63 -13.65 -6.85
C GLY A 314 -12.63 -12.51 -7.87
N ARG A 315 -13.73 -12.38 -8.61
CA ARG A 315 -13.93 -11.31 -9.58
C ARG A 315 -14.11 -9.96 -8.88
N HIS A 316 -14.88 -9.93 -7.82
CA HIS A 316 -15.29 -8.73 -7.11
C HIS A 316 -14.67 -8.60 -5.72
N VAL A 317 -14.36 -9.73 -5.09
CA VAL A 317 -13.76 -9.78 -3.76
C VAL A 317 -12.56 -10.71 -3.78
N ALA A 318 -11.50 -10.34 -3.10
CA ALA A 318 -10.33 -11.19 -2.93
C ALA A 318 -9.85 -11.17 -1.48
N TRP A 319 -9.41 -12.31 -0.97
CA TRP A 319 -8.62 -12.34 0.26
C TRP A 319 -7.30 -11.61 0.05
N GLN A 320 -6.80 -10.93 1.06
CA GLN A 320 -5.49 -10.25 0.99
C GLN A 320 -4.38 -11.24 0.58
N THR A 321 -4.41 -12.41 1.16
CA THR A 321 -3.58 -13.57 0.80
C THR A 321 -4.28 -14.88 1.20
N PRO A 322 -3.86 -16.03 0.68
CA PRO A 322 -4.35 -17.33 1.17
C PRO A 322 -4.12 -17.56 2.66
N LEU A 323 -3.04 -17.02 3.25
CA LEU A 323 -2.80 -17.11 4.71
C LEU A 323 -3.87 -16.35 5.53
N HIS A 324 -4.40 -15.23 5.04
CA HIS A 324 -5.52 -14.54 5.71
C HIS A 324 -6.79 -15.39 5.65
N ARG A 325 -7.07 -16.02 4.50
CA ARG A 325 -8.17 -16.98 4.34
C ARG A 325 -8.02 -18.16 5.31
N GLU A 326 -6.82 -18.70 5.43
CA GLU A 326 -6.51 -19.81 6.33
C GLU A 326 -6.68 -19.42 7.80
N ALA A 327 -6.30 -18.20 8.19
CA ALA A 327 -6.52 -17.70 9.54
C ALA A 327 -8.01 -17.66 9.90
N VAL A 328 -8.88 -17.21 8.98
CA VAL A 328 -10.33 -17.24 9.18
C VAL A 328 -10.86 -18.66 9.22
N ARG A 329 -10.37 -19.58 8.37
CA ARG A 329 -10.74 -20.99 8.41
C ARG A 329 -10.42 -21.62 9.77
N ARG A 330 -9.21 -21.41 10.26
CA ARG A 330 -8.79 -21.93 11.56
C ARG A 330 -9.62 -21.37 12.71
N ALA A 331 -9.90 -20.07 12.68
CA ALA A 331 -10.76 -19.44 13.68
C ALA A 331 -12.19 -20.00 13.67
N LEU A 332 -12.72 -20.37 12.51
CA LEU A 332 -14.03 -21.08 12.39
C LEU A 332 -14.00 -22.49 12.98
N GLU A 333 -12.92 -23.23 12.77
CA GLU A 333 -12.73 -24.57 13.34
C GLU A 333 -12.67 -24.53 14.87
N GLU A 334 -12.04 -23.51 15.44
CA GLU A 334 -11.90 -23.33 16.90
C GLU A 334 -13.22 -22.96 17.62
N VAL A 335 -14.19 -22.37 16.91
CA VAL A 335 -15.48 -21.99 17.49
C VAL A 335 -16.58 -23.03 17.26
N GLY A 336 -16.23 -24.13 16.59
CA GLY A 336 -16.94 -25.42 16.49
C GLY A 336 -18.18 -25.42 15.70
#